data_e3fdec5bb1bb8d2d16e47d1bd5859cfc
#
_entry.id   e3fdec5bb1bb8d2d16e47d1bd5859cfc
#
_cell.length_a   1.000
_cell.length_b   1.000
_cell.length_c   1.000
_cell.angle_alpha   90.00
_cell.angle_beta   90.00
_cell.angle_gamma   90.00
#
_symmetry.space_group_name_H-M   'P 1'
#
loop_
_entity.id
_entity.type
_entity.pdbx_description
1 polymer ?
#
loop_
_entity_poly.entity_id
_entity_poly.type
_entity_poly.pdbx_seq_one_letter_code
_entity_poly.pdbx_strand_id
1 'polypeptide(L)'
;MNTEMTRRAVTTYFEAWRERDFERLRSVLAPGVTFAGPLGTADGIDECVAGLRGMAETVMRDLVLRARVVDGADAITWFDLVTDVADPVPTANWSHIEDGLITTIRATFDPRTLVG
;
A
#
# COMPACT_ATOMS: atom_id res chain seq x y z
N MET A 1 -20.45 9.30 -3.05
CA MET A 1 -19.11 8.85 -2.64
C MET A 1 -19.20 8.13 -1.32
N ASN A 2 -18.74 6.90 -1.23
CA ASN A 2 -18.93 6.10 -0.02
C ASN A 2 -17.65 6.00 0.78
N THR A 3 -17.53 6.82 1.82
CA THR A 3 -16.38 6.86 2.72
C THR A 3 -16.14 5.49 3.38
N GLU A 4 -17.20 4.75 3.69
CA GLU A 4 -17.08 3.43 4.30
C GLU A 4 -16.49 2.40 3.35
N MET A 5 -16.83 2.46 2.05
CA MET A 5 -16.21 1.59 1.04
C MET A 5 -14.73 1.90 0.89
N THR A 6 -14.38 3.18 0.93
CA THR A 6 -12.98 3.61 0.88
C THR A 6 -12.20 3.07 2.08
N ARG A 7 -12.76 3.24 3.28
CA ARG A 7 -12.12 2.76 4.51
C ARG A 7 -11.92 1.25 4.47
N ARG A 8 -12.92 0.52 4.03
CA ARG A 8 -12.86 -0.95 3.95
C ARG A 8 -11.80 -1.41 2.97
N ALA A 9 -11.74 -0.81 1.79
CA ALA A 9 -10.75 -1.19 0.77
C ALA A 9 -9.33 -0.97 1.27
N VAL A 10 -9.07 0.19 1.88
CA VAL A 10 -7.73 0.53 2.38
C VAL A 10 -7.34 -0.34 3.56
N THR A 11 -8.28 -0.61 4.47
CA THR A 11 -8.03 -1.51 5.60
C THR A 11 -7.64 -2.89 5.11
N THR A 12 -8.40 -3.44 4.16
CA THR A 12 -8.11 -4.75 3.57
C THR A 12 -6.75 -4.76 2.89
N TYR A 13 -6.42 -3.70 2.15
CA TYR A 13 -5.12 -3.58 1.47
C TYR A 13 -3.95 -3.75 2.45
N PHE A 14 -3.95 -2.98 3.53
CA PHE A 14 -2.84 -3.03 4.49
C PHE A 14 -2.80 -4.31 5.28
N GLU A 15 -3.96 -4.83 5.70
CA GLU A 15 -4.01 -6.10 6.43
C GLU A 15 -3.55 -7.27 5.56
N ALA A 16 -4.03 -7.34 4.33
CA ALA A 16 -3.66 -8.41 3.41
C ALA A 16 -2.17 -8.37 3.06
N TRP A 17 -1.63 -7.18 2.81
CA TRP A 17 -0.20 -7.01 2.52
C TRP A 17 0.64 -7.44 3.72
N ARG A 18 0.28 -6.97 4.90
CA ARG A 18 0.98 -7.32 6.13
C ARG A 18 0.97 -8.83 6.38
N GLU A 19 -0.16 -9.48 6.15
CA GLU A 19 -0.34 -10.91 6.35
C GLU A 19 0.19 -11.76 5.20
N ARG A 20 0.62 -11.11 4.13
CA ARG A 20 1.09 -11.77 2.90
C ARG A 20 0.00 -12.62 2.24
N ASP A 21 -1.25 -12.18 2.38
CA ASP A 21 -2.41 -12.78 1.72
C ASP A 21 -2.64 -12.06 0.39
N PHE A 22 -1.92 -12.49 -0.64
CA PHE A 22 -1.89 -11.77 -1.91
C PHE A 22 -3.17 -11.95 -2.74
N GLU A 23 -3.93 -13.00 -2.51
CA GLU A 23 -5.24 -13.13 -3.14
C GLU A 23 -6.23 -12.11 -2.56
N ARG A 24 -6.23 -11.95 -1.24
CA ARG A 24 -7.07 -10.96 -0.58
C ARG A 24 -6.64 -9.54 -0.98
N LEU A 25 -5.33 -9.30 -1.10
CA LEU A 25 -4.81 -8.03 -1.58
C LEU A 25 -5.33 -7.73 -2.99
N ARG A 26 -5.25 -8.71 -3.88
CA ARG A 26 -5.72 -8.58 -5.25
C ARG A 26 -7.21 -8.23 -5.31
N SER A 27 -8.00 -8.73 -4.38
CA SER A 27 -9.44 -8.53 -4.37
C SER A 27 -9.88 -7.07 -4.18
N VAL A 28 -9.01 -6.21 -3.67
CA VAL A 28 -9.33 -4.77 -3.47
C VAL A 28 -8.63 -3.86 -4.46
N LEU A 29 -7.93 -4.41 -5.45
CA LEU A 29 -7.24 -3.63 -6.48
C LEU A 29 -8.02 -3.69 -7.78
N ALA A 30 -8.15 -2.54 -8.45
CA ALA A 30 -8.76 -2.49 -9.78
C ALA A 30 -7.80 -3.13 -10.80
N PRO A 31 -8.34 -3.70 -11.91
CA PRO A 31 -7.47 -4.30 -12.93
C PRO A 31 -6.42 -3.34 -13.48
N GLY A 32 -6.76 -2.06 -13.60
CA GLY A 32 -5.85 -1.03 -14.11
C GLY A 32 -5.16 -0.21 -13.03
N VAL A 33 -5.08 -0.70 -11.80
CA VAL A 33 -4.46 0.04 -10.70
C VAL A 33 -3.04 0.48 -11.06
N THR A 34 -2.67 1.70 -10.66
CA THR A 34 -1.31 2.21 -10.83
C THR A 34 -0.69 2.50 -9.50
N PHE A 35 0.60 2.23 -9.38
CA PHE A 35 1.39 2.47 -8.17
C PHE A 35 2.62 3.28 -8.53
N ALA A 36 2.95 4.26 -7.69
CA ALA A 36 4.22 4.97 -7.80
C ALA A 36 4.77 5.23 -6.40
N GLY A 37 6.05 4.98 -6.23
CA GLY A 37 6.76 5.20 -4.98
C GLY A 37 8.24 5.41 -5.23
N PRO A 38 9.04 5.64 -4.18
CA PRO A 38 10.46 5.96 -4.32
C PRO A 38 11.29 4.85 -4.96
N LEU A 39 10.84 3.59 -4.88
CA LEU A 39 11.58 2.45 -5.42
C LEU A 39 11.11 2.02 -6.80
N GLY A 40 10.05 2.63 -7.32
CA GLY A 40 9.57 2.30 -8.65
C GLY A 40 8.09 2.49 -8.84
N THR A 41 7.63 2.03 -10.00
CA THR A 41 6.23 2.14 -10.42
C THR A 41 5.69 0.79 -10.85
N ALA A 42 4.36 0.66 -10.83
CA ALA A 42 3.68 -0.51 -11.37
C ALA A 42 2.45 -0.06 -12.14
N ASP A 43 2.16 -0.71 -13.24
CA ASP A 43 1.04 -0.43 -14.10
C ASP A 43 0.21 -1.71 -14.25
N GLY A 44 -0.98 -1.69 -13.68
CA GLY A 44 -1.87 -2.83 -13.68
C GLY A 44 -1.73 -3.71 -12.45
N ILE A 45 -2.75 -4.53 -12.22
CA ILE A 45 -2.87 -5.32 -10.99
C ILE A 45 -1.75 -6.36 -10.84
N ASP A 46 -1.34 -6.98 -11.94
CA ASP A 46 -0.30 -8.01 -11.86
C ASP A 46 1.05 -7.42 -11.45
N GLU A 47 1.44 -6.29 -12.04
CA GLU A 47 2.68 -5.61 -11.66
C GLU A 47 2.59 -5.07 -10.23
N CYS A 48 1.44 -4.54 -9.85
CA CYS A 48 1.25 -3.98 -8.52
C CYS A 48 1.39 -5.08 -7.45
N VAL A 49 0.73 -6.20 -7.64
CA VAL A 49 0.81 -7.33 -6.69
C VAL A 49 2.23 -7.89 -6.66
N ALA A 50 2.89 -8.01 -7.81
CA ALA A 50 4.26 -8.49 -7.88
C ALA A 50 5.22 -7.58 -7.10
N GLY A 51 5.07 -6.26 -7.22
CA GLY A 51 5.89 -5.30 -6.49
C GLY A 51 5.67 -5.37 -4.98
N LEU A 52 4.43 -5.44 -4.55
CA LEU A 52 4.09 -5.54 -3.13
C LEU A 52 4.55 -6.88 -2.54
N ARG A 53 4.43 -7.96 -3.30
CA ARG A 53 4.95 -9.27 -2.91
C ARG A 53 6.47 -9.20 -2.77
N GLY A 54 7.15 -8.59 -3.74
CA GLY A 54 8.60 -8.44 -3.69
C GLY A 54 9.06 -7.73 -2.43
N MET A 55 8.41 -6.63 -2.04
CA MET A 55 8.72 -5.94 -0.79
C MET A 55 8.46 -6.83 0.42
N ALA A 56 7.32 -7.53 0.44
CA ALA A 56 6.97 -8.38 1.56
C ALA A 56 7.95 -9.54 1.76
N GLU A 57 8.47 -10.07 0.66
CA GLU A 57 9.37 -11.23 0.72
C GLU A 57 10.83 -10.85 0.94
N THR A 58 11.22 -9.61 0.66
CA THR A 58 12.63 -9.21 0.75
C THR A 58 12.95 -8.28 1.90
N VAL A 59 12.14 -7.27 2.18
CA VAL A 59 12.49 -6.26 3.17
C VAL A 59 11.46 -6.08 4.27
N MET A 60 10.19 -6.25 3.99
CA MET A 60 9.13 -5.96 4.95
C MET A 60 9.04 -7.05 6.00
N ARG A 61 9.16 -6.65 7.26
CA ARG A 61 8.94 -7.53 8.39
C ARG A 61 7.57 -7.29 9.01
N ASP A 62 7.16 -6.02 9.11
CA ASP A 62 5.87 -5.65 9.67
C ASP A 62 5.46 -4.26 9.17
N LEU A 63 4.21 -3.92 9.37
CA LEU A 63 3.64 -2.60 9.12
C LEU A 63 2.98 -2.14 10.41
N VAL A 64 3.32 -0.94 10.88
CA VAL A 64 2.71 -0.39 12.09
C VAL A 64 1.92 0.85 11.70
N LEU A 65 0.60 0.72 11.70
CA LEU A 65 -0.30 1.82 11.35
C LEU A 65 -0.24 2.90 12.41
N ARG A 66 -0.04 4.16 12.00
CA ARG A 66 0.01 5.30 12.90
C ARG A 66 -1.21 6.18 12.79
N ALA A 67 -1.65 6.49 11.56
CA ALA A 67 -2.79 7.36 11.34
C ALA A 67 -3.40 7.09 9.97
N ARG A 68 -4.68 7.36 9.83
CA ARG A 68 -5.38 7.27 8.55
C ARG A 68 -6.44 8.34 8.48
N VAL A 69 -6.46 9.05 7.35
CA VAL A 69 -7.49 10.04 7.06
C VAL A 69 -8.23 9.58 5.82
N VAL A 70 -9.56 9.55 5.90
CA VAL A 70 -10.41 9.16 4.78
C VAL A 70 -11.33 10.33 4.46
N ASP A 71 -11.34 10.74 3.20
CA ASP A 71 -12.21 11.79 2.70
C ASP A 71 -12.80 11.35 1.36
N GLY A 72 -14.08 10.95 1.39
CA GLY A 72 -14.74 10.47 0.18
C GLY A 72 -14.03 9.25 -0.41
N ALA A 73 -13.54 9.39 -1.63
CA ALA A 73 -12.85 8.32 -2.36
C ALA A 73 -11.36 8.23 -2.06
N ASP A 74 -10.83 9.10 -1.21
CA ASP A 74 -9.39 9.19 -0.98
C ASP A 74 -9.05 8.82 0.44
N ALA A 75 -7.91 8.13 0.62
CA ALA A 75 -7.38 7.80 1.93
C ALA A 75 -5.89 8.06 1.96
N ILE A 76 -5.43 8.66 3.06
CA ILE A 76 -4.00 8.81 3.32
C ILE A 76 -3.69 8.04 4.59
N THR A 77 -2.73 7.13 4.50
CA THR A 77 -2.31 6.29 5.62
C THR A 77 -0.86 6.59 5.94
N TRP A 78 -0.59 6.90 7.20
CA TRP A 78 0.75 7.11 7.74
C TRP A 78 1.11 5.87 8.55
N PHE A 79 2.20 5.19 8.17
CA PHE A 79 2.60 3.96 8.85
C PHE A 79 4.12 3.85 8.89
N ASP A 80 4.62 3.00 9.78
CA ASP A 80 6.02 2.64 9.80
C ASP A 80 6.21 1.31 9.07
N LEU A 81 7.11 1.30 8.11
CA LEU A 81 7.56 0.07 7.47
C LEU A 81 8.70 -0.49 8.30
N VAL A 82 8.46 -1.64 8.93
CA VAL A 82 9.46 -2.30 9.76
C VAL A 82 10.23 -3.29 8.90
N THR A 83 11.57 -3.18 8.93
CA THR A 83 12.46 -4.04 8.14
C THR A 83 13.53 -4.63 9.04
N ASP A 84 14.27 -5.63 8.53
CA ASP A 84 15.41 -6.21 9.24
C ASP A 84 16.71 -5.48 8.96
N VAL A 85 16.72 -4.53 8.00
CA VAL A 85 17.95 -3.90 7.51
C VAL A 85 18.11 -2.46 7.96
N ALA A 86 17.09 -1.86 8.56
CA ALA A 86 17.09 -0.44 8.93
C ALA A 86 16.12 -0.19 10.07
N ASP A 87 16.20 1.00 10.66
CA ASP A 87 15.19 1.46 11.61
C ASP A 87 13.83 1.58 10.88
N PRO A 88 12.71 1.56 11.62
CA PRO A 88 11.40 1.73 10.99
C PRO A 88 11.34 2.95 10.09
N VAL A 89 10.77 2.78 8.90
CA VAL A 89 10.72 3.83 7.87
C VAL A 89 9.33 4.45 7.84
N PRO A 90 9.21 5.73 8.27
CA PRO A 90 7.92 6.42 8.18
C PRO A 90 7.50 6.55 6.73
N THR A 91 6.27 6.17 6.44
CA THR A 91 5.75 6.10 5.06
C THR A 91 4.37 6.71 4.99
N ALA A 92 4.14 7.53 3.96
CA ALA A 92 2.81 8.03 3.64
C ALA A 92 2.33 7.35 2.36
N ASN A 93 1.08 6.94 2.37
CA ASN A 93 0.45 6.25 1.24
C ASN A 93 -0.89 6.90 0.95
N TRP A 94 -1.07 7.40 -0.27
CA TRP A 94 -2.35 7.89 -0.74
C TRP A 94 -2.97 6.86 -1.66
N SER A 95 -4.23 6.53 -1.41
CA SER A 95 -5.02 5.61 -2.23
C SER A 95 -6.28 6.31 -2.70
N HIS A 96 -6.62 6.13 -3.97
CA HIS A 96 -7.87 6.59 -4.54
C HIS A 96 -8.72 5.38 -4.91
N ILE A 97 -9.99 5.40 -4.50
CA ILE A 97 -10.90 4.25 -4.63
C ILE A 97 -12.07 4.61 -5.53
N GLU A 98 -12.42 3.73 -6.46
CA GLU A 98 -13.60 3.85 -7.31
C GLU A 98 -14.34 2.51 -7.29
N ASP A 99 -15.64 2.57 -7.00
CA ASP A 99 -16.50 1.38 -6.93
C ASP A 99 -15.95 0.31 -5.99
N GLY A 100 -15.37 0.73 -4.87
CA GLY A 100 -14.84 -0.17 -3.86
C GLY A 100 -13.48 -0.78 -4.17
N LEU A 101 -12.85 -0.39 -5.29
CA LEU A 101 -11.54 -0.90 -5.68
C LEU A 101 -10.52 0.25 -5.73
N ILE A 102 -9.29 -0.07 -5.36
CA ILE A 102 -8.20 0.91 -5.39
C ILE A 102 -7.71 1.05 -6.83
N THR A 103 -7.77 2.27 -7.37
CA THR A 103 -7.36 2.55 -8.74
C THR A 103 -6.00 3.24 -8.81
N THR A 104 -5.59 3.94 -7.75
CA THR A 104 -4.35 4.71 -7.73
C THR A 104 -3.72 4.59 -6.36
N ILE A 105 -2.41 4.34 -6.33
CA ILE A 105 -1.62 4.34 -5.10
C ILE A 105 -0.39 5.20 -5.33
N ARG A 106 -0.13 6.12 -4.41
CA ARG A 106 1.11 6.91 -4.39
C ARG A 106 1.70 6.83 -3.00
N ALA A 107 2.95 6.39 -2.91
CA ALA A 107 3.63 6.25 -1.63
C ALA A 107 4.89 7.09 -1.62
N THR A 108 5.25 7.59 -0.44
CA THR A 108 6.50 8.32 -0.27
C THR A 108 7.15 7.93 1.06
N PHE A 109 8.46 7.75 1.01
CA PHE A 109 9.30 7.49 2.17
C PHE A 109 10.74 7.80 1.77
N ASP A 110 11.63 7.85 2.75
CA ASP A 110 13.06 8.02 2.49
C ASP A 110 13.66 6.65 2.15
N PRO A 111 14.05 6.39 0.91
CA PRO A 111 14.53 5.06 0.51
C PRO A 111 16.00 4.82 0.83
N ARG A 112 16.73 5.82 1.33
CA ARG A 112 18.19 5.74 1.47
C ARG A 112 18.67 4.58 2.33
N THR A 113 17.92 4.28 3.40
CA THR A 113 18.30 3.18 4.29
C THR A 113 17.99 1.80 3.71
N LEU A 114 17.13 1.72 2.70
CA LEU A 114 16.72 0.47 2.09
C LEU A 114 17.55 0.12 0.84
N VAL A 115 18.14 1.11 0.21
CA VAL A 115 18.90 0.89 -1.06
C VAL A 115 20.39 1.11 -0.87
N GLY A 116 20.78 1.49 0.28
CA GLY A 116 22.11 1.62 0.59
C GLY A 116 23.03 2.43 0.70
#